data_0e4081e4d6bf36ac3e46d7a0afa3534d
#
_entry.id   0e4081e4d6bf36ac3e46d7a0afa3534d
#
_cell.length_a   1.000
_cell.length_b   1.000
_cell.length_c   1.000
_cell.angle_alpha   90.00
_cell.angle_beta   90.00
_cell.angle_gamma   90.00
#
_symmetry.space_group_name_H-M   'P 1'
#
loop_
_entity.id
_entity.type
_entity.pdbx_description
1 polymer ?
#
loop_
_entity_poly.entity_id
_entity_poly.type
_entity_poly.pdbx_seq_one_letter_code
_entity_poly.pdbx_strand_id
1 'polypeptide(L)'
;MAFGLFDSETKDNWVWFMEQLRKSIGPMEKLAICTDACKGLESAVKIVFPQAEMRECFRHLMENMKKYYSGDVYGKNMWPAARAYSVHKFKFFFDKVLAASPDVQKWLTEHHPFLWARSKFCDDIKCDYINNNLAESWNAWIKEHKNLPVHMMADAIREKIMVLFAKRRKISTALSPGILSAVIHQLNAASRGLAHLTISSGHPN
;
A
#
# COMPACT_ATOMS: atom_id res chain seq x y z
N MET A 1 2.08 8.91 -11.96
CA MET A 1 3.36 8.53 -11.31
C MET A 1 4.13 9.82 -11.07
N ALA A 2 4.63 10.03 -9.87
CA ALA A 2 5.46 11.19 -9.51
C ALA A 2 6.76 10.68 -8.88
N PHE A 3 7.86 11.38 -9.11
CA PHE A 3 9.14 11.15 -8.47
C PHE A 3 9.83 12.48 -8.19
N GLY A 4 10.69 12.49 -7.19
CA GLY A 4 11.53 13.63 -6.84
C GLY A 4 12.97 13.19 -6.63
N LEU A 5 13.90 14.10 -6.87
CA LEU A 5 15.31 13.90 -6.64
C LEU A 5 15.77 14.92 -5.60
N PHE A 6 16.37 14.46 -4.53
CA PHE A 6 16.95 15.27 -3.47
C PHE A 6 18.16 14.54 -2.86
N ASP A 7 18.99 15.27 -2.18
CA ASP A 7 20.27 14.81 -1.64
C ASP A 7 20.12 13.86 -0.45
N SER A 8 19.05 14.03 0.34
CA SER A 8 18.84 13.24 1.55
C SER A 8 17.37 13.17 1.94
N GLU A 9 17.00 12.12 2.69
CA GLU A 9 15.64 11.89 3.20
C GLU A 9 15.37 12.70 4.46
N THR A 10 15.35 14.04 4.34
CA THR A 10 14.99 14.92 5.44
C THR A 10 13.48 15.20 5.46
N LYS A 11 12.98 15.66 6.62
CA LYS A 11 11.60 16.10 6.74
C LYS A 11 11.26 17.21 5.73
N ASP A 12 12.14 18.17 5.54
CA ASP A 12 11.88 19.33 4.66
C ASP A 12 11.81 18.93 3.20
N ASN A 13 12.69 18.02 2.76
CA ASN A 13 12.66 17.45 1.41
C ASN A 13 11.38 16.64 1.18
N TRP A 14 10.91 15.88 2.18
CA TRP A 14 9.64 15.19 2.11
C TRP A 14 8.44 16.14 2.09
N VAL A 15 8.47 17.24 2.87
CA VAL A 15 7.40 18.27 2.83
C VAL A 15 7.34 18.88 1.43
N TRP A 16 8.48 19.32 0.89
CA TRP A 16 8.54 19.84 -0.46
C TRP A 16 7.95 18.85 -1.49
N PHE A 17 8.36 17.59 -1.45
CA PHE A 17 7.85 16.57 -2.38
C PHE A 17 6.33 16.39 -2.25
N MET A 18 5.82 16.30 -1.03
CA MET A 18 4.39 16.15 -0.77
C MET A 18 3.59 17.38 -1.21
N GLU A 19 4.13 18.58 -1.09
CA GLU A 19 3.49 19.80 -1.61
C GLU A 19 3.40 19.80 -3.15
N GLN A 20 4.49 19.39 -3.85
CA GLN A 20 4.44 19.25 -5.29
C GLN A 20 3.46 18.16 -5.73
N LEU A 21 3.43 17.04 -5.01
CA LEU A 21 2.44 15.99 -5.23
C LEU A 21 1.02 16.53 -5.09
N ARG A 22 0.72 17.26 -4.00
CA ARG A 22 -0.60 17.87 -3.77
C ARG A 22 -1.01 18.82 -4.89
N LYS A 23 -0.08 19.66 -5.36
CA LYS A 23 -0.33 20.54 -6.51
C LYS A 23 -0.67 19.76 -7.78
N SER A 24 -0.02 18.64 -7.99
CA SER A 24 -0.17 17.82 -9.19
C SER A 24 -1.46 16.98 -9.20
N ILE A 25 -1.88 16.44 -8.05
CA ILE A 25 -3.09 15.62 -7.96
C ILE A 25 -4.37 16.44 -7.71
N GLY A 26 -4.21 17.69 -7.27
CA GLY A 26 -5.35 18.54 -6.89
C GLY A 26 -6.01 18.14 -5.56
N PRO A 27 -7.14 18.76 -5.22
CA PRO A 27 -7.90 18.43 -4.02
C PRO A 27 -8.48 17.01 -4.12
N MET A 28 -8.27 16.21 -3.08
CA MET A 28 -8.80 14.84 -2.96
C MET A 28 -9.48 14.68 -1.60
N GLU A 29 -10.75 14.39 -1.61
CA GLU A 29 -11.54 14.18 -0.39
C GLU A 29 -11.23 12.82 0.28
N LYS A 30 -10.90 11.81 -0.53
CA LYS A 30 -10.68 10.42 -0.11
C LYS A 30 -9.31 9.96 -0.57
N LEU A 31 -8.32 10.15 0.27
CA LEU A 31 -6.93 9.80 0.00
C LEU A 31 -6.38 8.92 1.11
N ALA A 32 -5.76 7.79 0.74
CA ALA A 32 -4.91 7.02 1.64
C ALA A 32 -3.46 7.11 1.19
N ILE A 33 -2.55 7.27 2.14
CA ILE A 33 -1.11 7.31 1.90
C ILE A 33 -0.45 6.22 2.74
N CYS A 34 0.20 5.27 2.05
CA CYS A 34 0.91 4.16 2.68
C CYS A 34 2.42 4.43 2.67
N THR A 35 3.02 4.47 3.86
CA THR A 35 4.46 4.74 4.06
C THR A 35 5.17 3.53 4.64
N ASP A 36 6.49 3.56 4.66
CA ASP A 36 7.37 2.52 5.21
C ASP A 36 7.89 2.82 6.63
N ALA A 37 7.14 3.63 7.39
CA ALA A 37 7.49 4.07 8.73
C ALA A 37 8.74 4.99 8.79
N CYS A 38 9.02 5.72 7.72
CA CYS A 38 10.04 6.77 7.73
C CYS A 38 9.49 8.03 8.44
N LYS A 39 10.04 8.36 9.60
CA LYS A 39 9.54 9.47 10.45
C LYS A 39 9.46 10.82 9.75
N GLY A 40 10.43 11.13 8.89
CA GLY A 40 10.44 12.37 8.10
C GLY A 40 9.27 12.42 7.12
N LEU A 41 9.03 11.32 6.40
CA LEU A 41 7.94 11.16 5.45
C LEU A 41 6.57 11.21 6.15
N GLU A 42 6.41 10.51 7.27
CA GLU A 42 5.16 10.52 8.05
C GLU A 42 4.80 11.93 8.54
N SER A 43 5.80 12.67 9.01
CA SER A 43 5.62 14.07 9.44
C SER A 43 5.22 14.96 8.28
N ALA A 44 5.83 14.78 7.11
CA ALA A 44 5.49 15.53 5.91
C ALA A 44 4.06 15.25 5.42
N VAL A 45 3.64 13.98 5.44
CA VAL A 45 2.26 13.61 5.09
C VAL A 45 1.26 14.28 6.01
N LYS A 46 1.47 14.27 7.33
CA LYS A 46 0.59 14.94 8.29
C LYS A 46 0.49 16.45 8.06
N ILE A 47 1.58 17.10 7.66
CA ILE A 47 1.60 18.56 7.39
C ILE A 47 0.83 18.86 6.09
N VAL A 48 1.11 18.12 5.02
CA VAL A 48 0.61 18.45 3.67
C VAL A 48 -0.76 17.85 3.39
N PHE A 49 -1.04 16.67 3.92
CA PHE A 49 -2.29 15.93 3.74
C PHE A 49 -2.93 15.56 5.08
N PRO A 50 -3.32 16.52 5.92
CA PRO A 50 -3.82 16.26 7.28
C PRO A 50 -5.10 15.41 7.33
N GLN A 51 -5.86 15.37 6.21
CA GLN A 51 -7.09 14.57 6.09
C GLN A 51 -6.87 13.19 5.46
N ALA A 52 -5.64 12.87 5.03
CA ALA A 52 -5.37 11.57 4.43
C ALA A 52 -5.39 10.45 5.48
N GLU A 53 -5.98 9.32 5.10
CA GLU A 53 -5.87 8.10 5.90
C GLU A 53 -4.43 7.60 5.84
N MET A 54 -3.75 7.62 6.98
CA MET A 54 -2.37 7.17 7.07
C MET A 54 -2.32 5.66 7.26
N ARG A 55 -1.66 4.99 6.31
CA ARG A 55 -1.42 3.55 6.34
C ARG A 55 0.06 3.26 6.43
N GLU A 56 0.38 2.18 7.08
CA GLU A 56 1.75 1.68 7.17
C GLU A 56 1.95 0.45 6.29
N CYS A 57 3.11 0.36 5.65
CA CYS A 57 3.48 -0.81 4.87
C CYS A 57 3.63 -2.03 5.78
N PHE A 58 2.68 -2.95 5.70
CA PHE A 58 2.66 -4.15 6.53
C PHE A 58 3.89 -5.03 6.36
N ARG A 59 4.53 -5.02 5.18
CA ARG A 59 5.78 -5.77 4.97
C ARG A 59 6.91 -5.22 5.85
N HIS A 60 7.10 -3.89 5.88
CA HIS A 60 8.11 -3.26 6.72
C HIS A 60 7.79 -3.43 8.21
N LEU A 61 6.51 -3.36 8.61
CA LEU A 61 6.09 -3.71 9.95
C LEU A 61 6.52 -5.13 10.32
N MET A 62 6.27 -6.11 9.45
CA MET A 62 6.67 -7.50 9.68
C MET A 62 8.20 -7.69 9.72
N GLU A 63 8.95 -6.97 8.89
CA GLU A 63 10.42 -6.98 8.92
C GLU A 63 10.96 -6.41 10.25
N ASN A 64 10.34 -5.35 10.76
CA ASN A 64 10.66 -4.78 12.07
C ASN A 64 10.26 -5.73 13.21
N MET A 65 9.08 -6.30 13.13
CA MET A 65 8.58 -7.24 14.14
C MET A 65 9.49 -8.45 14.32
N LYS A 66 10.04 -9.00 13.23
CA LYS A 66 10.97 -10.15 13.26
C LYS A 66 12.25 -9.88 14.03
N LYS A 67 12.63 -8.63 14.28
CA LYS A 67 13.81 -8.27 15.07
C LYS A 67 13.59 -8.51 16.57
N TYR A 68 12.34 -8.52 17.03
CA TYR A 68 11.95 -8.61 18.43
C TYR A 68 11.17 -9.87 18.75
N TYR A 69 10.42 -10.41 17.77
CA TYR A 69 9.53 -11.55 17.96
C TYR A 69 9.87 -12.64 16.95
N SER A 70 10.34 -13.77 17.45
CA SER A 70 10.69 -14.96 16.66
C SER A 70 9.64 -16.06 16.81
N GLY A 71 9.47 -16.85 15.77
CA GLY A 71 8.58 -18.00 15.74
C GLY A 71 7.49 -17.92 14.67
N ASP A 72 7.05 -19.09 14.26
CA ASP A 72 6.10 -19.29 13.15
C ASP A 72 4.72 -18.66 13.40
N VAL A 73 4.32 -18.54 14.68
CA VAL A 73 3.01 -18.02 15.07
C VAL A 73 2.79 -16.60 14.52
N TYR A 74 3.82 -15.78 14.53
CA TYR A 74 3.70 -14.40 14.03
C TYR A 74 3.49 -14.36 12.52
N GLY A 75 4.33 -15.04 11.75
CA GLY A 75 4.18 -15.11 10.30
C GLY A 75 2.86 -15.73 9.85
N LYS A 76 2.47 -16.83 10.49
CA LYS A 76 1.24 -17.58 10.16
C LYS A 76 -0.05 -16.83 10.50
N ASN A 77 -0.04 -15.90 11.46
CA ASN A 77 -1.24 -15.22 11.90
C ASN A 77 -1.27 -13.71 11.56
N MET A 78 -0.14 -13.00 11.59
CA MET A 78 -0.11 -11.57 11.27
C MET A 78 -0.50 -11.26 9.82
N TRP A 79 -0.02 -12.05 8.84
CA TRP A 79 -0.42 -11.87 7.44
C TRP A 79 -1.91 -12.11 7.20
N PRO A 80 -2.53 -13.20 7.68
CA PRO A 80 -3.98 -13.36 7.61
C PRO A 80 -4.75 -12.26 8.34
N ALA A 81 -4.28 -11.82 9.51
CA ALA A 81 -4.90 -10.70 10.24
C ALA A 81 -4.89 -9.41 9.40
N ALA A 82 -3.74 -9.02 8.85
CA ALA A 82 -3.62 -7.81 8.03
C ALA A 82 -4.50 -7.84 6.76
N ARG A 83 -4.68 -9.03 6.17
CA ARG A 83 -5.48 -9.23 4.95
C ARG A 83 -6.97 -9.42 5.23
N ALA A 84 -7.38 -9.60 6.47
CA ALA A 84 -8.78 -9.81 6.83
C ALA A 84 -9.61 -8.54 6.56
N TYR A 85 -10.72 -8.68 5.83
CA TYR A 85 -11.67 -7.58 5.62
C TYR A 85 -12.60 -7.40 6.81
N SER A 86 -12.96 -8.47 7.52
CA SER A 86 -13.83 -8.36 8.70
C SER A 86 -13.04 -8.26 9.99
N VAL A 87 -13.54 -7.45 10.93
CA VAL A 87 -12.99 -7.30 12.28
C VAL A 87 -12.96 -8.64 13.02
N HIS A 88 -13.96 -9.51 12.80
CA HIS A 88 -14.00 -10.84 13.42
C HIS A 88 -12.83 -11.71 12.96
N LYS A 89 -12.55 -11.78 11.63
CA LYS A 89 -11.38 -12.53 11.10
C LYS A 89 -10.06 -11.92 11.56
N PHE A 90 -9.97 -10.60 11.62
CA PHE A 90 -8.81 -9.93 12.16
C PHE A 90 -8.53 -10.38 13.59
N LYS A 91 -9.51 -10.29 14.47
CA LYS A 91 -9.39 -10.71 15.86
C LYS A 91 -9.01 -12.18 15.98
N PHE A 92 -9.67 -13.07 15.24
CA PHE A 92 -9.39 -14.52 15.27
C PHE A 92 -7.90 -14.84 15.04
N PHE A 93 -7.24 -14.15 14.12
CA PHE A 93 -5.81 -14.36 13.87
C PHE A 93 -4.93 -13.58 14.85
N PHE A 94 -5.31 -12.35 15.17
CA PHE A 94 -4.51 -11.48 16.04
C PHE A 94 -4.47 -11.97 17.48
N ASP A 95 -5.56 -12.53 18.00
CA ASP A 95 -5.62 -13.11 19.34
C ASP A 95 -4.63 -14.27 19.50
N LYS A 96 -4.33 -15.03 18.45
CA LYS A 96 -3.29 -16.07 18.48
C LYS A 96 -1.88 -15.47 18.62
N VAL A 97 -1.65 -14.29 18.05
CA VAL A 97 -0.40 -13.56 18.21
C VAL A 97 -0.27 -13.05 19.64
N LEU A 98 -1.35 -12.48 20.19
CA LEU A 98 -1.37 -11.99 21.58
C LEU A 98 -1.25 -13.11 22.61
N ALA A 99 -1.80 -14.30 22.33
CA ALA A 99 -1.65 -15.47 23.18
C ALA A 99 -0.17 -15.96 23.24
N ALA A 100 0.58 -15.77 22.15
CA ALA A 100 2.02 -16.10 22.12
C ALA A 100 2.88 -15.03 22.82
N SER A 101 2.51 -13.75 22.69
CA SER A 101 3.18 -12.63 23.37
C SER A 101 2.22 -11.44 23.52
N PRO A 102 1.73 -11.17 24.74
CA PRO A 102 0.87 -10.03 25.02
C PRO A 102 1.53 -8.67 24.74
N ASP A 103 2.85 -8.59 24.84
CA ASP A 103 3.62 -7.36 24.63
C ASP A 103 3.56 -6.84 23.19
N VAL A 104 3.20 -7.70 22.23
CA VAL A 104 3.05 -7.30 20.82
C VAL A 104 2.05 -6.17 20.65
N GLN A 105 0.96 -6.16 21.42
CA GLN A 105 -0.04 -5.08 21.34
C GLN A 105 0.58 -3.74 21.72
N LYS A 106 1.34 -3.70 22.80
CA LYS A 106 2.03 -2.48 23.28
C LYS A 106 3.06 -2.03 22.25
N TRP A 107 3.89 -2.95 21.78
CA TRP A 107 4.92 -2.67 20.80
C TRP A 107 4.32 -2.10 19.49
N LEU A 108 3.23 -2.66 18.98
CA LEU A 108 2.53 -2.15 17.80
C LEU A 108 1.99 -0.73 18.04
N THR A 109 1.41 -0.47 19.21
CA THR A 109 0.87 0.85 19.53
C THR A 109 1.97 1.93 19.60
N GLU A 110 3.13 1.59 20.16
CA GLU A 110 4.25 2.51 20.34
C GLU A 110 5.06 2.77 19.06
N HIS A 111 5.25 1.75 18.23
CA HIS A 111 6.16 1.81 17.08
C HIS A 111 5.45 1.85 15.73
N HIS A 112 4.20 1.38 15.66
CA HIS A 112 3.42 1.22 14.43
C HIS A 112 1.99 1.75 14.61
N PRO A 113 1.82 3.08 14.86
CA PRO A 113 0.54 3.66 15.24
C PRO A 113 -0.45 3.83 14.07
N PHE A 114 -0.02 3.64 12.83
CA PHE A 114 -0.87 3.83 11.66
C PHE A 114 -1.63 2.55 11.29
N LEU A 115 -2.56 2.68 10.33
CA LEU A 115 -3.39 1.57 9.91
C LEU A 115 -2.59 0.59 9.03
N TRP A 116 -2.59 -0.68 9.39
CA TRP A 116 -1.89 -1.74 8.67
C TRP A 116 -2.78 -2.95 8.33
N ALA A 117 -4.02 -2.98 8.80
CA ALA A 117 -4.96 -4.08 8.56
C ALA A 117 -6.19 -3.59 7.80
N ARG A 118 -6.58 -4.31 6.76
CA ARG A 118 -7.73 -3.99 5.90
C ARG A 118 -9.02 -3.77 6.65
N SER A 119 -9.29 -4.57 7.68
CA SER A 119 -10.49 -4.45 8.51
C SER A 119 -10.63 -3.14 9.28
N LYS A 120 -9.59 -2.31 9.26
CA LYS A 120 -9.55 -0.98 9.90
C LYS A 120 -9.49 0.17 8.89
N PHE A 121 -9.39 -0.13 7.59
CA PHE A 121 -9.35 0.90 6.55
C PHE A 121 -10.73 1.51 6.34
N CYS A 122 -10.74 2.78 5.93
CA CYS A 122 -11.97 3.46 5.56
C CYS A 122 -12.61 2.81 4.32
N ASP A 123 -13.86 2.36 4.46
CA ASP A 123 -14.59 1.68 3.37
C ASP A 123 -14.88 2.59 2.17
N ASP A 124 -14.87 3.89 2.37
CA ASP A 124 -15.05 4.88 1.31
C ASP A 124 -13.84 5.00 0.39
N ILE A 125 -12.64 4.65 0.90
CA ILE A 125 -11.42 4.64 0.11
C ILE A 125 -11.28 3.26 -0.54
N LYS A 126 -11.65 3.14 -1.83
CA LYS A 126 -11.66 1.88 -2.58
C LYS A 126 -10.26 1.38 -2.93
N CYS A 127 -9.38 1.29 -1.92
CA CYS A 127 -8.01 0.82 -2.03
C CYS A 127 -7.71 -0.09 -0.83
N ASP A 128 -7.37 -1.33 -1.09
CA ASP A 128 -7.12 -2.36 -0.07
C ASP A 128 -5.63 -2.76 0.07
N TYR A 129 -4.73 -1.98 -0.53
CA TYR A 129 -3.30 -2.23 -0.42
C TYR A 129 -2.80 -2.06 1.02
N ILE A 130 -2.13 -3.11 1.53
CA ILE A 130 -1.51 -3.12 2.86
C ILE A 130 0.02 -2.95 2.81
N ASN A 131 0.57 -2.67 1.64
CA ASN A 131 2.01 -2.50 1.43
C ASN A 131 2.30 -1.46 0.35
N ASN A 132 3.55 -1.00 0.31
CA ASN A 132 4.06 -0.05 -0.68
C ASN A 132 4.81 -0.71 -1.84
N ASN A 133 4.47 -1.95 -2.20
CA ASN A 133 5.15 -2.70 -3.26
C ASN A 133 5.29 -1.93 -4.58
N LEU A 134 4.37 -1.00 -4.87
CA LEU A 134 4.46 -0.15 -6.08
C LEU A 134 5.69 0.77 -6.02
N ALA A 135 5.97 1.38 -4.87
CA ALA A 135 7.16 2.22 -4.69
C ALA A 135 8.45 1.40 -4.77
N GLU A 136 8.45 0.19 -4.21
CA GLU A 136 9.60 -0.71 -4.30
C GLU A 136 9.84 -1.22 -5.71
N SER A 137 8.79 -1.60 -6.41
CA SER A 137 8.88 -1.99 -7.83
C SER A 137 9.42 -0.83 -8.66
N TRP A 138 9.01 0.41 -8.38
CA TRP A 138 9.57 1.61 -8.98
C TRP A 138 11.06 1.75 -8.67
N ASN A 139 11.46 1.65 -7.41
CA ASN A 139 12.85 1.74 -6.99
C ASN A 139 13.75 0.67 -7.65
N ALA A 140 13.24 -0.56 -7.77
CA ALA A 140 13.95 -1.63 -8.49
C ALA A 140 14.06 -1.31 -9.99
N TRP A 141 12.99 -0.77 -10.58
CA TRP A 141 12.93 -0.46 -12.02
C TRP A 141 13.88 0.65 -12.46
N ILE A 142 14.18 1.63 -11.57
CA ILE A 142 15.12 2.72 -11.85
C ILE A 142 16.55 2.45 -11.33
N LYS A 143 16.79 1.30 -10.72
CA LYS A 143 18.04 0.98 -9.99
C LYS A 143 19.29 1.20 -10.85
N GLU A 144 19.26 0.81 -12.11
CA GLU A 144 20.40 0.95 -13.05
C GLU A 144 20.78 2.41 -13.36
N HIS A 145 19.84 3.35 -13.15
CA HIS A 145 20.05 4.76 -13.43
C HIS A 145 20.47 5.57 -12.20
N LYS A 146 20.45 4.99 -10.99
CA LYS A 146 20.72 5.71 -9.74
C LYS A 146 22.15 6.27 -9.62
N ASN A 147 23.08 5.70 -10.37
CA ASN A 147 24.50 6.11 -10.38
C ASN A 147 24.82 7.14 -11.48
N LEU A 148 23.86 7.56 -12.27
CA LEU A 148 24.06 8.57 -13.29
C LEU A 148 24.09 9.98 -12.69
N PRO A 149 24.77 10.95 -13.33
CA PRO A 149 24.61 12.36 -13.01
C PRO A 149 23.13 12.77 -13.01
N VAL A 150 22.73 13.67 -12.10
CA VAL A 150 21.31 13.99 -11.82
C VAL A 150 20.50 14.31 -13.09
N HIS A 151 21.08 15.13 -14.01
CA HIS A 151 20.40 15.47 -15.26
C HIS A 151 20.20 14.25 -16.16
N MET A 152 21.21 13.38 -16.30
CA MET A 152 21.11 12.15 -17.09
C MET A 152 20.13 11.16 -16.46
N MET A 153 20.14 11.05 -15.12
CA MET A 153 19.18 10.20 -14.39
C MET A 153 17.75 10.68 -14.63
N ALA A 154 17.49 11.99 -14.55
CA ALA A 154 16.17 12.56 -14.78
C ALA A 154 15.67 12.27 -16.21
N ASP A 155 16.52 12.43 -17.22
CA ASP A 155 16.17 12.13 -18.62
C ASP A 155 15.94 10.64 -18.84
N ALA A 156 16.80 9.77 -18.33
CA ALA A 156 16.63 8.32 -18.44
C ALA A 156 15.33 7.83 -17.78
N ILE A 157 14.98 8.37 -16.61
CA ILE A 157 13.71 8.05 -15.93
C ILE A 157 12.54 8.53 -16.79
N ARG A 158 12.60 9.75 -17.33
CA ARG A 158 11.57 10.30 -18.19
C ARG A 158 11.35 9.44 -19.43
N GLU A 159 12.41 9.05 -20.11
CA GLU A 159 12.36 8.16 -21.27
C GLU A 159 11.69 6.83 -20.92
N LYS A 160 12.11 6.17 -19.83
CA LYS A 160 11.49 4.92 -19.36
C LYS A 160 10.00 5.07 -19.08
N ILE A 161 9.57 6.19 -18.48
CA ILE A 161 8.15 6.47 -18.23
C ILE A 161 7.38 6.60 -19.54
N MET A 162 7.93 7.34 -20.51
CA MET A 162 7.28 7.54 -21.82
C MET A 162 7.12 6.21 -22.58
N VAL A 163 8.15 5.38 -22.59
CA VAL A 163 8.09 4.02 -23.18
C VAL A 163 7.02 3.16 -22.49
N LEU A 164 6.96 3.21 -21.15
CA LEU A 164 5.95 2.48 -20.38
C LEU A 164 4.53 2.98 -20.72
N PHE A 165 4.32 4.27 -20.83
CA PHE A 165 3.00 4.84 -21.19
C PHE A 165 2.59 4.46 -22.62
N ALA A 166 3.52 4.51 -23.57
CA ALA A 166 3.26 4.07 -24.95
C ALA A 166 2.85 2.58 -24.99
N LYS A 167 3.58 1.72 -24.27
CA LYS A 167 3.23 0.30 -24.13
C LYS A 167 1.86 0.09 -23.52
N ARG A 168 1.55 0.76 -22.42
CA ARG A 168 0.24 0.65 -21.73
C ARG A 168 -0.91 1.17 -22.59
N ARG A 169 -0.71 2.27 -23.33
CA ARG A 169 -1.69 2.78 -24.28
C ARG A 169 -2.00 1.75 -25.36
N LYS A 170 -0.95 1.15 -25.96
CA LYS A 170 -1.13 0.10 -26.97
C LYS A 170 -1.91 -1.11 -26.42
N ILE A 171 -1.64 -1.53 -25.19
CA ILE A 171 -2.39 -2.60 -24.53
C ILE A 171 -3.84 -2.16 -24.30
N SER A 172 -4.06 -0.96 -23.80
CA SER A 172 -5.41 -0.42 -23.49
C SER A 172 -6.28 -0.35 -24.74
N THR A 173 -5.73 0.09 -25.88
CA THR A 173 -6.48 0.16 -27.15
C THR A 173 -6.82 -1.22 -27.73
N ALA A 174 -6.05 -2.25 -27.37
CA ALA A 174 -6.31 -3.63 -27.81
C ALA A 174 -7.27 -4.40 -26.88
N LEU A 175 -7.64 -3.83 -25.72
CA LEU A 175 -8.57 -4.47 -24.77
C LEU A 175 -10.03 -4.34 -25.24
N SER A 176 -10.63 -5.47 -25.60
CA SER A 176 -12.06 -5.60 -25.80
C SER A 176 -12.57 -6.68 -24.82
N PRO A 177 -13.49 -6.37 -23.97
CA PRO A 177 -14.46 -5.29 -23.75
C PRO A 177 -14.04 -4.22 -22.72
N GLY A 178 -12.78 -3.84 -22.63
CA GLY A 178 -12.31 -2.77 -21.73
C GLY A 178 -11.94 -3.23 -20.31
N ILE A 179 -12.05 -4.52 -20.00
CA ILE A 179 -11.66 -5.09 -18.71
C ILE A 179 -10.31 -5.79 -18.83
N LEU A 180 -9.40 -5.50 -17.92
CA LEU A 180 -8.10 -6.17 -17.86
C LEU A 180 -8.27 -7.68 -17.64
N SER A 181 -7.61 -8.49 -18.45
CA SER A 181 -7.65 -9.98 -18.36
C SER A 181 -7.28 -10.47 -16.95
N ALA A 182 -6.34 -9.78 -16.27
CA ALA A 182 -5.98 -10.09 -14.89
C ALA A 182 -7.15 -9.91 -13.91
N VAL A 183 -8.02 -8.89 -14.11
CA VAL A 183 -9.22 -8.67 -13.29
C VAL A 183 -10.24 -9.78 -13.53
N ILE A 184 -10.47 -10.15 -14.80
CA ILE A 184 -11.36 -11.27 -15.16
C ILE A 184 -10.85 -12.57 -14.50
N HIS A 185 -9.55 -12.83 -14.59
CA HIS A 185 -8.96 -14.01 -13.95
C HIS A 185 -9.14 -14.02 -12.43
N GLN A 186 -8.97 -12.88 -11.75
CA GLN A 186 -9.21 -12.74 -10.31
C GLN A 186 -10.67 -12.94 -9.95
N LEU A 187 -11.60 -12.37 -10.71
CA LEU A 187 -13.05 -12.55 -10.51
C LEU A 187 -13.44 -14.03 -10.67
N ASN A 188 -12.95 -14.67 -11.73
CA ASN A 188 -13.20 -16.09 -11.97
C ASN A 188 -12.59 -16.97 -10.88
N ALA A 189 -11.42 -16.62 -10.36
CA ALA A 189 -10.82 -17.35 -9.24
C ALA A 189 -11.59 -17.15 -7.94
N ALA A 190 -12.08 -15.96 -7.67
CA ALA A 190 -12.87 -15.64 -6.48
C ALA A 190 -14.27 -16.28 -6.52
N SER A 191 -14.86 -16.43 -7.72
CA SER A 191 -16.17 -17.06 -7.90
C SER A 191 -16.12 -18.59 -7.90
N ARG A 192 -14.94 -19.20 -8.04
CA ARG A 192 -14.79 -20.65 -7.92
C ARG A 192 -15.22 -21.13 -6.54
N GLY A 193 -16.10 -22.11 -6.49
CA GLY A 193 -16.65 -22.63 -5.24
C GLY A 193 -17.88 -21.88 -4.71
N LEU A 194 -18.34 -20.82 -5.38
CA LEU A 194 -19.58 -20.12 -5.00
C LEU A 194 -20.83 -20.65 -5.73
N ALA A 195 -20.66 -21.57 -6.68
CA ALA A 195 -21.75 -22.10 -7.51
C ALA A 195 -22.86 -22.82 -6.69
N HIS A 196 -22.56 -23.22 -5.46
CA HIS A 196 -23.55 -23.83 -4.54
C HIS A 196 -24.34 -22.80 -3.71
N LEU A 197 -23.94 -21.52 -3.77
CA LEU A 197 -24.64 -20.47 -3.04
C LEU A 197 -25.85 -19.99 -3.84
N THR A 198 -27.01 -20.08 -3.25
CA THR A 198 -28.24 -19.46 -3.78
C THR A 198 -28.41 -18.08 -3.19
N ILE A 199 -28.73 -17.11 -4.05
CA ILE A 199 -29.05 -15.74 -3.61
C ILE A 199 -30.52 -15.79 -3.18
N SER A 200 -30.81 -15.74 -1.88
CA SER A 200 -32.12 -15.38 -1.40
C SER A 200 -32.26 -13.85 -1.43
N SER A 201 -33.34 -13.36 -2.04
CA SER A 201 -33.67 -11.93 -1.99
C SER A 201 -33.80 -11.50 -0.53
N GLY A 202 -32.84 -10.74 -0.02
CA GLY A 202 -33.01 -10.07 1.25
C GLY A 202 -34.11 -9.02 1.09
N HIS A 203 -35.15 -9.04 1.92
CA HIS A 203 -36.06 -7.91 2.01
C HIS A 203 -35.28 -6.67 2.45
N PRO A 204 -35.36 -5.53 1.76
CA PRO A 204 -34.92 -4.26 2.32
C PRO A 204 -35.88 -3.92 3.48
N ASN A 205 -35.36 -3.95 4.70
CA ASN A 205 -35.93 -3.26 5.83
C ASN A 205 -35.39 -1.85 5.86
#